data_2fc24854e078bde23ad5bbe8765f9c25
#
_entry.id   2fc24854e078bde23ad5bbe8765f9c25
#
_cell.length_a   1.000
_cell.length_b   1.000
_cell.length_c   1.000
_cell.angle_alpha   90.00
_cell.angle_beta   90.00
_cell.angle_gamma   90.00
#
_symmetry.space_group_name_H-M   'P 1'
#
loop_
_entity.id
_entity.type
_entity.pdbx_description
1 polymer ?
#
loop_
_entity_poly.entity_id
_entity_poly.type
_entity_poly.pdbx_seq_one_letter_code
_entity_poly.pdbx_strand_id
1 'polypeptide(L)'
;IEKQREQDMVTGGQSRWWIETGLAAEQGNAIAQDNLGILYYFGDGVSQSNLTAHMWINLAFKNGAPEAGTRRDFIAEEMTKADISKAQDMSKECISSAYTKCGN
;
A
#
# COMPACT_ATOMS: atom_id res chain seq x y z
N ILE A 1 22.98 -4.70 13.18
CA ILE A 1 22.09 -4.18 12.17
C ILE A 1 21.84 -5.20 11.08
N GLU A 2 22.91 -5.76 10.53
CA GLU A 2 22.75 -6.83 9.55
C GLU A 2 21.98 -8.00 10.14
N LYS A 3 22.32 -8.32 11.37
CA LYS A 3 21.65 -9.40 12.05
C LYS A 3 20.18 -9.06 12.28
N GLN A 4 19.89 -7.81 12.58
CA GLN A 4 18.52 -7.37 12.77
C GLN A 4 17.71 -7.53 11.48
N ARG A 5 18.31 -7.20 10.37
CA ARG A 5 17.63 -7.32 9.08
C ARG A 5 17.30 -8.76 8.77
N GLU A 6 18.23 -9.67 9.08
CA GLU A 6 17.98 -11.10 8.89
C GLU A 6 16.85 -11.58 9.78
N GLN A 7 16.79 -11.07 11.00
CA GLN A 7 15.69 -11.40 11.89
C GLN A 7 14.37 -10.95 11.33
N ASP A 8 14.32 -9.73 10.78
CA ASP A 8 13.09 -9.20 10.20
C ASP A 8 12.60 -10.08 9.08
N MET A 9 13.50 -10.58 8.26
CA MET A 9 13.13 -11.44 7.15
C MET A 9 12.60 -12.78 7.64
N VAL A 10 13.17 -13.29 8.71
CA VAL A 10 12.73 -14.56 9.29
C VAL A 10 11.34 -14.42 9.91
N THR A 11 11.07 -13.29 10.54
CA THR A 11 9.83 -13.11 11.26
C THR A 11 8.72 -12.55 10.39
N GLY A 12 8.34 -13.28 9.35
CA GLY A 12 7.15 -12.91 8.58
C GLY A 12 7.42 -12.14 7.32
N GLY A 13 8.64 -12.15 6.86
CA GLY A 13 8.95 -11.49 5.59
C GLY A 13 9.06 -9.98 5.68
N GLN A 14 9.05 -9.44 6.88
CA GLN A 14 9.19 -8.00 7.05
C GLN A 14 10.66 -7.63 7.07
N SER A 15 11.19 -7.31 5.90
CA SER A 15 12.56 -6.86 5.76
C SER A 15 12.66 -5.40 6.11
N ARG A 16 13.89 -4.92 6.25
CA ARG A 16 14.12 -3.50 6.44
C ARG A 16 13.53 -2.69 5.28
N TRP A 17 13.69 -3.19 4.07
CA TRP A 17 13.14 -2.52 2.91
C TRP A 17 11.64 -2.35 3.02
N TRP A 18 10.94 -3.37 3.48
CA TRP A 18 9.50 -3.32 3.64
C TRP A 18 9.10 -2.25 4.66
N ILE A 19 9.83 -2.21 5.78
CA ILE A 19 9.56 -1.24 6.84
C ILE A 19 9.80 0.17 6.34
N GLU A 20 10.89 0.38 5.63
CA GLU A 20 11.22 1.72 5.12
C GLU A 20 10.22 2.17 4.07
N THR A 21 9.74 1.24 3.24
CA THR A 21 8.72 1.56 2.26
C THR A 21 7.43 2.00 2.95
N GLY A 22 7.04 1.29 4.01
CA GLY A 22 5.84 1.65 4.76
C GLY A 22 5.95 3.02 5.41
N LEU A 23 7.09 3.32 6.01
CA LEU A 23 7.30 4.62 6.63
C LEU A 23 7.24 5.74 5.60
N ALA A 24 7.87 5.56 4.44
CA ALA A 24 7.84 6.56 3.40
C ALA A 24 6.44 6.75 2.85
N ALA A 25 5.68 5.67 2.72
CA ALA A 25 4.30 5.74 2.24
C ALA A 25 3.43 6.55 3.21
N GLU A 26 3.64 6.37 4.50
CA GLU A 26 2.91 7.11 5.52
C GLU A 26 3.31 8.57 5.59
N GLN A 27 4.42 8.93 4.95
CA GLN A 27 4.84 10.32 4.84
C GLN A 27 4.41 10.95 3.52
N GLY A 28 3.59 10.25 2.74
CA GLY A 28 3.04 10.79 1.51
C GLY A 28 3.90 10.56 0.27
N ASN A 29 4.92 9.73 0.35
CA ASN A 29 5.77 9.46 -0.80
C ASN A 29 5.03 8.59 -1.81
N ALA A 30 4.79 9.15 -3.00
CA ALA A 30 3.94 8.48 -4.00
C ALA A 30 4.55 7.17 -4.50
N ILE A 31 5.85 7.14 -4.71
CA ILE A 31 6.50 5.92 -5.20
C ILE A 31 6.43 4.83 -4.14
N ALA A 32 6.65 5.19 -2.88
CA ALA A 32 6.56 4.23 -1.79
C ALA A 32 5.13 3.71 -1.63
N GLN A 33 4.13 4.57 -1.82
CA GLN A 33 2.74 4.16 -1.75
C GLN A 33 2.39 3.16 -2.85
N ASP A 34 2.88 3.42 -4.07
CA ASP A 34 2.68 2.51 -5.18
C ASP A 34 3.33 1.16 -4.87
N ASN A 35 4.57 1.18 -4.40
CA ASN A 35 5.28 -0.05 -4.05
C ASN A 35 4.57 -0.81 -2.93
N LEU A 36 4.08 -0.10 -1.93
CA LEU A 36 3.38 -0.74 -0.83
C LEU A 36 2.10 -1.41 -1.33
N GLY A 37 1.38 -0.74 -2.22
CA GLY A 37 0.19 -1.32 -2.82
C GLY A 37 0.50 -2.59 -3.60
N ILE A 38 1.61 -2.60 -4.34
CA ILE A 38 2.03 -3.78 -5.08
C ILE A 38 2.33 -4.94 -4.13
N LEU A 39 2.96 -4.66 -3.00
CA LEU A 39 3.24 -5.69 -2.00
C LEU A 39 1.94 -6.31 -1.49
N TYR A 40 0.93 -5.49 -1.24
CA TYR A 40 -0.37 -6.01 -0.80
C TYR A 40 -1.07 -6.79 -1.89
N TYR A 41 -0.92 -6.37 -3.13
CA TYR A 41 -1.55 -7.10 -4.24
C TYR A 41 -1.00 -8.52 -4.37
N PHE A 42 0.31 -8.67 -4.21
CA PHE A 42 0.93 -9.98 -4.32
C PHE A 42 1.02 -10.73 -3.00
N GLY A 43 0.75 -10.08 -1.89
CA GLY A 43 0.91 -10.71 -0.58
C GLY A 43 2.37 -10.94 -0.23
N ASP A 44 3.24 -10.02 -0.62
CA ASP A 44 4.69 -10.17 -0.42
C ASP A 44 5.07 -9.52 0.91
N GLY A 45 5.25 -10.36 1.93
CA GLY A 45 5.57 -9.91 3.27
C GLY A 45 4.37 -9.45 4.07
N VAL A 46 3.18 -9.45 3.48
CA VAL A 46 1.93 -9.07 4.15
C VAL A 46 0.83 -9.97 3.64
N SER A 47 -0.29 -9.99 4.32
CA SER A 47 -1.46 -10.72 3.84
C SER A 47 -1.99 -10.06 2.57
N GLN A 48 -2.21 -10.86 1.54
CA GLN A 48 -2.71 -10.37 0.26
C GLN A 48 -4.07 -9.70 0.45
N SER A 49 -4.24 -8.52 -0.19
CA SER A 49 -5.49 -7.79 -0.10
C SER A 49 -5.62 -6.84 -1.28
N ASN A 50 -6.57 -7.13 -2.18
CA ASN A 50 -6.85 -6.22 -3.29
C ASN A 50 -7.40 -4.89 -2.78
N LEU A 51 -8.17 -4.93 -1.71
CA LEU A 51 -8.76 -3.72 -1.13
C LEU A 51 -7.65 -2.76 -0.65
N THR A 52 -6.72 -3.27 0.15
CA THR A 52 -5.65 -2.46 0.69
C THR A 52 -4.69 -2.03 -0.42
N ALA A 53 -4.43 -2.91 -1.40
CA ALA A 53 -3.60 -2.58 -2.54
C ALA A 53 -4.21 -1.42 -3.32
N HIS A 54 -5.52 -1.49 -3.60
CA HIS A 54 -6.21 -0.43 -4.33
C HIS A 54 -6.12 0.89 -3.58
N MET A 55 -6.30 0.85 -2.26
CA MET A 55 -6.22 2.06 -1.44
C MET A 55 -4.85 2.73 -1.57
N TRP A 56 -3.77 1.97 -1.37
CA TRP A 56 -2.43 2.55 -1.43
C TRP A 56 -2.06 3.05 -2.81
N ILE A 57 -2.44 2.29 -3.86
CA ILE A 57 -2.12 2.69 -5.22
C ILE A 57 -2.95 3.91 -5.63
N ASN A 58 -4.19 4.01 -5.15
CA ASN A 58 -4.98 5.19 -5.38
C ASN A 58 -4.36 6.42 -4.72
N LEU A 59 -3.82 6.27 -3.52
CA LEU A 59 -3.09 7.35 -2.85
C LEU A 59 -1.87 7.76 -3.68
N ALA A 60 -1.14 6.78 -4.19
CA ALA A 60 0.03 7.04 -5.02
C ALA A 60 -0.36 7.85 -6.24
N PHE A 61 -1.47 7.50 -6.88
CA PHE A 61 -1.94 8.25 -8.04
C PHE A 61 -2.26 9.69 -7.68
N LYS A 62 -2.95 9.90 -6.57
CA LYS A 62 -3.31 11.25 -6.13
C LYS A 62 -2.09 12.06 -5.75
N ASN A 63 -1.01 11.40 -5.34
CA ASN A 63 0.21 12.08 -4.94
C ASN A 63 1.23 12.18 -6.07
N GLY A 64 0.84 11.87 -7.29
CA GLY A 64 1.65 12.20 -8.45
C GLY A 64 2.38 11.04 -9.13
N ALA A 65 2.10 9.78 -8.75
CA ALA A 65 2.68 8.64 -9.44
C ALA A 65 1.82 8.31 -10.65
N PRO A 66 2.22 8.69 -11.86
CA PRO A 66 1.30 8.65 -13.02
C PRO A 66 0.89 7.24 -13.42
N GLU A 67 1.75 6.25 -13.23
CA GLU A 67 1.43 4.88 -13.62
C GLU A 67 0.57 4.15 -12.61
N ALA A 68 0.40 4.75 -11.43
CA ALA A 68 -0.40 4.11 -10.39
C ALA A 68 -1.86 4.02 -10.79
N GLY A 69 -2.36 4.97 -11.57
CA GLY A 69 -3.74 4.92 -12.03
C GLY A 69 -4.05 3.68 -12.86
N THR A 70 -3.13 3.31 -13.75
CA THR A 70 -3.29 2.12 -14.56
C THR A 70 -3.28 0.86 -13.70
N ARG A 71 -2.36 0.80 -12.74
CA ARG A 71 -2.29 -0.34 -11.83
C ARG A 71 -3.54 -0.45 -10.97
N ARG A 72 -4.01 0.70 -10.47
CA ARG A 72 -5.24 0.72 -9.68
C ARG A 72 -6.42 0.16 -10.48
N ASP A 73 -6.55 0.58 -11.72
CA ASP A 73 -7.66 0.13 -12.55
C ASP A 73 -7.58 -1.35 -12.88
N PHE A 74 -6.36 -1.86 -13.05
CA PHE A 74 -6.14 -3.28 -13.27
C PHE A 74 -6.62 -4.09 -12.06
N ILE A 75 -6.27 -3.63 -10.86
CA ILE A 75 -6.69 -4.32 -9.64
C ILE A 75 -8.21 -4.23 -9.47
N ALA A 76 -8.78 -3.08 -9.83
CA ALA A 76 -10.22 -2.87 -9.70
C ALA A 76 -11.03 -3.86 -10.54
N GLU A 77 -10.48 -4.35 -11.64
CA GLU A 77 -11.18 -5.35 -12.45
C GLU A 77 -11.40 -6.65 -11.71
N GLU A 78 -10.64 -6.90 -10.67
CA GLU A 78 -10.77 -8.10 -9.84
C GLU A 78 -11.57 -7.85 -8.57
N MET A 79 -12.16 -6.67 -8.44
CA MET A 79 -12.85 -6.26 -7.22
C MET A 79 -14.33 -6.03 -7.48
N THR A 80 -15.15 -6.18 -6.44
CA THR A 80 -16.54 -5.79 -6.52
C THR A 80 -16.65 -4.28 -6.45
N LYS A 81 -17.77 -3.74 -6.93
CA LYS A 81 -18.01 -2.31 -6.85
C LYS A 81 -18.04 -1.83 -5.40
N ALA A 82 -18.58 -2.66 -4.50
CA ALA A 82 -18.62 -2.33 -3.08
C ALA A 82 -17.20 -2.20 -2.51
N ASP A 83 -16.32 -3.11 -2.88
CA ASP A 83 -14.95 -3.06 -2.38
C ASP A 83 -14.18 -1.89 -2.98
N ILE A 84 -14.43 -1.55 -4.24
CA ILE A 84 -13.80 -0.38 -4.85
C ILE A 84 -14.24 0.89 -4.10
N SER A 85 -15.54 1.00 -3.82
CA SER A 85 -16.05 2.15 -3.08
C SER A 85 -15.43 2.23 -1.69
N LYS A 86 -15.31 1.09 -1.02
CA LYS A 86 -14.70 1.03 0.30
C LYS A 86 -13.24 1.45 0.25
N ALA A 87 -12.50 1.00 -0.76
CA ALA A 87 -11.10 1.38 -0.91
C ALA A 87 -10.96 2.88 -1.14
N GLN A 88 -11.87 3.48 -1.91
CA GLN A 88 -11.87 4.91 -2.14
C GLN A 88 -12.14 5.68 -0.85
N ASP A 89 -13.08 5.21 -0.03
CA ASP A 89 -13.35 5.85 1.25
C ASP A 89 -12.16 5.72 2.18
N MET A 90 -11.49 4.58 2.18
CA MET A 90 -10.30 4.39 2.98
C MET A 90 -9.18 5.35 2.55
N SER A 91 -9.05 5.60 1.25
CA SER A 91 -8.08 6.58 0.76
C SER A 91 -8.37 7.97 1.30
N LYS A 92 -9.65 8.36 1.30
CA LYS A 92 -10.04 9.68 1.79
C LYS A 92 -9.74 9.81 3.28
N GLU A 93 -10.04 8.78 4.04
CA GLU A 93 -9.76 8.81 5.47
C GLU A 93 -8.26 8.82 5.73
N CYS A 94 -7.50 8.10 4.94
CA CYS A 94 -6.06 8.08 5.06
C CYS A 94 -5.48 9.48 4.88
N ILE A 95 -5.92 10.18 3.83
CA ILE A 95 -5.46 11.54 3.55
C ILE A 95 -5.90 12.50 4.66
N SER A 96 -7.17 12.45 5.05
CA SER A 96 -7.70 13.41 6.02
C SER A 96 -7.10 13.22 7.40
N SER A 97 -6.60 12.04 7.70
CA SER A 97 -5.96 11.75 8.98
C SER A 97 -4.44 11.92 8.93
N ALA A 98 -3.91 12.52 7.87
CA ALA A 98 -2.47 12.68 7.66
C ALA A 98 -1.76 11.32 7.71
N TYR A 99 -2.36 10.32 7.08
CA TYR A 99 -1.81 8.97 6.93
C TYR A 99 -1.74 8.17 8.23
N THR A 100 -2.53 8.55 9.24
CA THR A 100 -2.56 7.78 10.48
C THR A 100 -3.64 6.72 10.48
N LYS A 101 -4.66 6.85 9.62
CA LYS A 101 -5.76 5.90 9.53
C LYS A 101 -5.90 5.40 8.12
N CYS A 102 -4.97 4.55 7.71
CA CYS A 102 -4.88 4.08 6.34
C CYS A 102 -5.28 2.61 6.22
N GLY A 103 -6.36 2.24 6.88
CA GLY A 103 -6.88 0.89 6.75
C GLY A 103 -6.28 -0.11 7.70
N ASN A 104 -5.59 0.35 8.71
CA ASN A 104 -5.00 -0.55 9.71
C ASN A 104 -5.94 -0.71 10.88
#